data_db00cf27480640b51b66917b51cc7a89
#
_entry.id   db00cf27480640b51b66917b51cc7a89
#
_cell.length_a   1.000
_cell.length_b   1.000
_cell.length_c   1.000
_cell.angle_alpha   90.00
_cell.angle_beta   90.00
_cell.angle_gamma   90.00
#
_symmetry.space_group_name_H-M   'P 1'
#
loop_
_entity.id
_entity.type
_entity.pdbx_description
1 polymer ?
#
loop_
_entity_poly.entity_id
_entity_poly.type
_entity_poly.pdbx_seq_one_letter_code
_entity_poly.pdbx_strand_id
1 'polypeptide(L)'
;MNWISNVVRPKIRSFLNKKETPENLWIKCPDTGQLVFYKDVEQNQFVIPSSGYHMRISAPKRLATMFDAGEYEEIAVPDVQVDPLKFRDERRYADRIKDARTKTGFQDAVKLGIGRMEGQMVTIAVQDFDFMGGSLGMAAGEAIITGFETAVQRKTPYILFAASGGARMQEGILSLMQLPRTTVAVEMLSLIHI
;
A
#
# COMPACT_ATOMS: atom_id res chain seq x y z
N MET A 1 -18.28 -4.60 59.21
CA MET A 1 -17.54 -5.38 58.17
C MET A 1 -18.50 -5.63 57.03
N ASN A 2 -18.34 -4.96 55.91
CA ASN A 2 -19.28 -5.00 54.77
C ASN A 2 -18.87 -6.11 53.78
N TRP A 3 -19.44 -7.27 53.98
CA TRP A 3 -19.38 -8.43 53.07
C TRP A 3 -19.86 -8.14 51.63
N ILE A 4 -20.74 -7.19 51.47
CA ILE A 4 -21.34 -6.82 50.15
C ILE A 4 -20.35 -6.10 49.23
N SER A 5 -19.32 -5.42 49.75
CA SER A 5 -18.35 -4.65 48.96
C SER A 5 -17.29 -5.49 48.23
N ASN A 6 -17.04 -6.72 48.69
CA ASN A 6 -15.96 -7.58 48.13
C ASN A 6 -16.44 -8.65 47.13
N VAL A 7 -17.74 -8.95 47.06
CA VAL A 7 -18.25 -10.03 46.20
C VAL A 7 -18.98 -9.47 44.96
N VAL A 8 -19.59 -8.30 45.04
CA VAL A 8 -20.46 -7.80 43.95
C VAL A 8 -19.68 -6.90 42.96
N ARG A 9 -18.68 -6.15 43.43
CA ARG A 9 -17.89 -5.24 42.57
C ARG A 9 -17.01 -5.90 41.46
N PRO A 10 -16.43 -7.10 41.62
CA PRO A 10 -15.65 -7.70 40.54
C PRO A 10 -16.49 -8.23 39.38
N LYS A 11 -17.72 -8.66 39.60
CA LYS A 11 -18.56 -9.26 38.53
C LYS A 11 -19.23 -8.25 37.61
N ILE A 12 -19.44 -7.02 38.04
CA ILE A 12 -20.03 -5.97 37.21
C ILE A 12 -19.01 -5.36 36.25
N ARG A 13 -17.71 -5.38 36.60
CA ARG A 13 -16.63 -4.90 35.71
C ARG A 13 -16.36 -5.81 34.51
N SER A 14 -16.70 -7.08 34.55
CA SER A 14 -16.48 -8.01 33.45
C SER A 14 -17.60 -7.97 32.36
N PHE A 15 -18.74 -7.35 32.64
CA PHE A 15 -19.85 -7.18 31.69
C PHE A 15 -19.84 -5.86 30.92
N LEU A 16 -19.02 -4.92 31.35
CA LEU A 16 -18.73 -3.71 30.59
C LEU A 16 -17.46 -3.94 29.74
N ASN A 17 -17.51 -4.93 28.84
CA ASN A 17 -16.64 -4.87 27.67
C ASN A 17 -17.00 -3.56 26.95
N LYS A 18 -16.26 -2.50 27.27
CA LYS A 18 -16.19 -1.34 26.39
C LYS A 18 -15.82 -1.92 25.01
N LYS A 19 -16.81 -2.01 24.11
CA LYS A 19 -16.50 -2.03 22.70
C LYS A 19 -15.59 -0.82 22.51
N GLU A 20 -14.31 -1.05 22.25
CA GLU A 20 -13.42 0.00 21.81
C GLU A 20 -14.05 0.60 20.56
N THR A 21 -14.68 1.74 20.73
CA THR A 21 -15.13 2.54 19.61
C THR A 21 -13.85 2.94 18.89
N PRO A 22 -13.66 2.57 17.62
CA PRO A 22 -12.45 2.97 16.90
C PRO A 22 -12.30 4.48 17.03
N GLU A 23 -11.13 4.95 17.43
CA GLU A 23 -10.87 6.37 17.72
C GLU A 23 -11.12 7.30 16.53
N ASN A 24 -11.32 6.77 15.32
CA ASN A 24 -11.53 7.52 14.09
C ASN A 24 -12.79 7.06 13.32
N LEU A 25 -13.95 7.16 13.94
CA LEU A 25 -15.24 6.91 13.24
C LEU A 25 -15.58 7.99 12.21
N TRP A 26 -15.04 9.19 12.37
CA TRP A 26 -15.33 10.35 11.55
C TRP A 26 -14.06 10.94 10.96
N ILE A 27 -14.12 11.28 9.68
CA ILE A 27 -13.05 11.96 8.95
C ILE A 27 -13.55 13.35 8.57
N LYS A 28 -12.68 14.34 8.71
CA LYS A 28 -12.94 15.68 8.20
C LYS A 28 -12.53 15.74 6.73
N CYS A 29 -13.47 16.07 5.84
CA CYS A 29 -13.16 16.29 4.43
C CYS A 29 -12.16 17.44 4.29
N PRO A 30 -11.01 17.26 3.63
CA PRO A 30 -10.04 18.33 3.44
C PRO A 30 -10.55 19.48 2.59
N ASP A 31 -11.47 19.21 1.66
CA ASP A 31 -12.01 20.17 0.72
C ASP A 31 -13.14 21.00 1.34
N THR A 32 -14.14 20.34 1.94
CA THR A 32 -15.35 21.02 2.44
C THR A 32 -15.37 21.25 3.95
N GLY A 33 -14.45 20.61 4.69
CA GLY A 33 -14.42 20.66 6.15
C GLY A 33 -15.55 19.86 6.85
N GLN A 34 -16.43 19.21 6.12
CA GLN A 34 -17.52 18.40 6.66
C GLN A 34 -16.99 17.11 7.31
N LEU A 35 -17.67 16.65 8.35
CA LEU A 35 -17.40 15.36 8.96
C LEU A 35 -18.16 14.28 8.18
N VAL A 36 -17.42 13.24 7.76
CA VAL A 36 -17.94 12.09 7.01
C VAL A 36 -17.62 10.82 7.77
N PHE A 37 -18.54 9.86 7.76
CA PHE A 37 -18.33 8.59 8.45
C PHE A 37 -17.28 7.75 7.71
N TYR A 38 -16.29 7.24 8.44
CA TYR A 38 -15.13 6.52 7.85
C TYR A 38 -15.57 5.33 6.99
N LYS A 39 -16.57 4.56 7.44
CA LYS A 39 -17.04 3.39 6.70
C LYS A 39 -17.66 3.74 5.35
N ASP A 40 -18.35 4.88 5.25
CA ASP A 40 -18.94 5.31 3.98
C ASP A 40 -17.84 5.68 2.98
N VAL A 41 -16.77 6.31 3.47
CA VAL A 41 -15.58 6.64 2.65
C VAL A 41 -14.86 5.35 2.23
N GLU A 42 -14.68 4.40 3.14
CA GLU A 42 -14.05 3.11 2.85
C GLU A 42 -14.85 2.30 1.82
N GLN A 43 -16.18 2.21 1.96
CA GLN A 43 -17.06 1.54 1.00
C GLN A 43 -17.06 2.22 -0.38
N ASN A 44 -16.85 3.54 -0.43
CA ASN A 44 -16.75 4.31 -1.66
C ASN A 44 -15.30 4.44 -2.15
N GLN A 45 -14.45 3.44 -1.91
CA GLN A 45 -13.06 3.37 -2.37
C GLN A 45 -12.21 4.60 -2.00
N PHE A 46 -12.42 5.16 -0.81
CA PHE A 46 -11.73 6.37 -0.31
C PHE A 46 -12.02 7.65 -1.11
N VAL A 47 -13.15 7.68 -1.82
CA VAL A 47 -13.72 8.92 -2.39
C VAL A 47 -14.83 9.40 -1.45
N ILE A 48 -14.76 10.65 -1.00
CA ILE A 48 -15.77 11.22 -0.11
C ILE A 48 -17.06 11.47 -0.92
N PRO A 49 -18.19 10.80 -0.58
CA PRO A 49 -19.39 10.85 -1.42
C PRO A 49 -19.96 12.25 -1.61
N SER A 50 -19.85 13.12 -0.59
CA SER A 50 -20.45 14.47 -0.61
C SER A 50 -19.66 15.49 -1.43
N SER A 51 -18.34 15.29 -1.61
CA SER A 51 -17.46 16.26 -2.27
C SER A 51 -16.76 15.71 -3.52
N GLY A 52 -16.75 14.37 -3.69
CA GLY A 52 -15.92 13.74 -4.71
C GLY A 52 -14.41 13.79 -4.40
N TYR A 53 -14.02 14.23 -3.20
CA TYR A 53 -12.61 14.33 -2.84
C TYR A 53 -11.98 12.93 -2.70
N HIS A 54 -10.89 12.70 -3.42
CA HIS A 54 -10.13 11.45 -3.39
C HIS A 54 -9.11 11.47 -2.24
N MET A 55 -9.32 10.63 -1.26
CA MET A 55 -8.38 10.42 -0.16
C MET A 55 -7.27 9.43 -0.57
N ARG A 56 -6.17 9.45 0.18
CA ARG A 56 -5.13 8.42 0.01
C ARG A 56 -5.65 7.06 0.45
N ILE A 57 -5.31 6.02 -0.32
CA ILE A 57 -5.58 4.62 0.00
C ILE A 57 -4.27 3.86 0.04
N SER A 58 -4.06 3.04 1.07
CA SER A 58 -2.86 2.21 1.18
C SER A 58 -2.87 1.07 0.16
N ALA A 59 -1.68 0.57 -0.20
CA ALA A 59 -1.54 -0.50 -1.17
C ALA A 59 -2.32 -1.78 -0.79
N PRO A 60 -2.29 -2.29 0.45
CA PRO A 60 -3.10 -3.46 0.82
C PRO A 60 -4.60 -3.23 0.67
N LYS A 61 -5.09 -2.04 1.05
CA LYS A 61 -6.51 -1.71 0.89
C LYS A 61 -6.90 -1.60 -0.58
N ARG A 62 -6.06 -1.00 -1.42
CA ARG A 62 -6.31 -0.93 -2.87
C ARG A 62 -6.36 -2.34 -3.48
N LEU A 63 -5.40 -3.21 -3.15
CA LEU A 63 -5.42 -4.60 -3.63
C LEU A 63 -6.70 -5.31 -3.18
N ALA A 64 -7.06 -5.24 -1.89
CA ALA A 64 -8.26 -5.86 -1.37
C ALA A 64 -9.57 -5.34 -2.01
N THR A 65 -9.62 -4.07 -2.45
CA THR A 65 -10.81 -3.52 -3.14
C THR A 65 -10.88 -3.89 -4.61
N MET A 66 -9.77 -4.29 -5.22
CA MET A 66 -9.72 -4.63 -6.65
C MET A 66 -10.01 -6.10 -6.92
N PHE A 67 -9.66 -6.99 -5.99
CA PHE A 67 -9.85 -8.42 -6.18
C PHE A 67 -11.20 -8.90 -5.63
N ASP A 68 -11.76 -9.92 -6.28
CA ASP A 68 -13.03 -10.55 -5.89
C ASP A 68 -12.92 -11.07 -4.44
N ALA A 69 -13.91 -10.72 -3.61
CA ALA A 69 -13.92 -11.00 -2.17
C ALA A 69 -12.68 -10.49 -1.40
N GLY A 70 -11.84 -9.67 -2.01
CA GLY A 70 -10.58 -9.19 -1.43
C GLY A 70 -9.48 -10.25 -1.38
N GLU A 71 -9.64 -11.36 -2.11
CA GLU A 71 -8.71 -12.50 -2.07
C GLU A 71 -7.67 -12.39 -3.20
N TYR A 72 -6.39 -12.40 -2.82
CA TYR A 72 -5.26 -12.42 -3.74
C TYR A 72 -4.03 -13.09 -3.14
N GLU A 73 -3.15 -13.56 -4.00
CA GLU A 73 -1.82 -14.05 -3.66
C GLU A 73 -0.83 -12.88 -3.76
N GLU A 74 -0.08 -12.61 -2.70
CA GLU A 74 1.00 -11.61 -2.73
C GLU A 74 2.19 -12.18 -3.51
N ILE A 75 2.66 -11.44 -4.52
CA ILE A 75 3.81 -11.84 -5.33
C ILE A 75 5.08 -11.41 -4.61
N ALA A 76 5.98 -12.35 -4.35
CA ALA A 76 7.28 -12.08 -3.77
C ALA A 76 8.18 -11.33 -4.77
N VAL A 77 8.80 -10.27 -4.30
CA VAL A 77 9.77 -9.48 -5.07
C VAL A 77 11.19 -9.89 -4.68
N PRO A 78 12.11 -10.07 -5.63
CA PRO A 78 13.50 -10.36 -5.33
C PRO A 78 14.14 -9.28 -4.45
N ASP A 79 15.03 -9.71 -3.56
CA ASP A 79 15.77 -8.79 -2.71
C ASP A 79 16.71 -7.90 -3.53
N VAL A 80 16.68 -6.61 -3.26
CA VAL A 80 17.54 -5.60 -3.88
C VAL A 80 18.51 -5.05 -2.85
N GLN A 81 19.76 -4.85 -3.25
CA GLN A 81 20.78 -4.26 -2.38
C GLN A 81 20.33 -2.89 -1.87
N VAL A 82 20.33 -2.74 -0.54
CA VAL A 82 19.98 -1.47 0.11
C VAL A 82 21.21 -0.54 0.10
N ASP A 83 21.00 0.70 -0.37
CA ASP A 83 21.98 1.79 -0.31
C ASP A 83 23.39 1.44 -0.88
N PRO A 84 23.49 1.00 -2.16
CA PRO A 84 24.78 0.68 -2.76
C PRO A 84 25.70 1.90 -2.89
N LEU A 85 25.12 3.11 -2.95
CA LEU A 85 25.87 4.37 -3.05
C LEU A 85 26.32 4.91 -1.68
N LYS A 86 25.89 4.30 -0.58
CA LYS A 86 26.16 4.76 0.79
C LYS A 86 25.79 6.24 0.98
N PHE A 87 24.63 6.62 0.43
CA PHE A 87 24.16 8.00 0.44
C PHE A 87 23.93 8.51 1.87
N ARG A 88 24.41 9.71 2.11
CA ARG A 88 24.20 10.44 3.36
C ARG A 88 24.05 11.93 3.08
N ASP A 89 22.96 12.49 3.59
CA ASP A 89 22.79 13.93 3.81
C ASP A 89 22.81 14.20 5.33
N GLU A 90 21.81 14.79 5.91
CA GLU A 90 21.66 14.90 7.37
C GLU A 90 21.54 13.52 8.06
N ARG A 91 21.01 12.52 7.34
CA ARG A 91 20.82 11.13 7.80
C ARG A 91 21.28 10.14 6.72
N ARG A 92 21.72 8.95 7.13
CA ARG A 92 22.04 7.88 6.18
C ARG A 92 20.76 7.38 5.50
N TYR A 93 20.84 7.07 4.23
CA TYR A 93 19.71 6.54 3.47
C TYR A 93 19.21 5.19 4.04
N ALA A 94 20.14 4.31 4.44
CA ALA A 94 19.78 3.04 5.10
C ALA A 94 18.88 3.23 6.35
N ASP A 95 19.12 4.29 7.13
CA ASP A 95 18.30 4.60 8.30
C ASP A 95 16.89 5.09 7.88
N ARG A 96 16.80 5.88 6.79
CA ARG A 96 15.50 6.32 6.24
C ARG A 96 14.66 5.14 5.74
N ILE A 97 15.29 4.19 5.04
CA ILE A 97 14.63 2.95 4.59
C ILE A 97 14.12 2.14 5.79
N LYS A 98 14.94 1.98 6.82
CA LYS A 98 14.54 1.27 8.05
C LYS A 98 13.32 1.91 8.71
N ASP A 99 13.31 3.24 8.83
CA ASP A 99 12.19 3.98 9.41
C ASP A 99 10.92 3.83 8.54
N ALA A 100 11.05 3.93 7.20
CA ALA A 100 9.94 3.74 6.30
C ALA A 100 9.35 2.32 6.40
N ARG A 101 10.20 1.29 6.46
CA ARG A 101 9.78 -0.11 6.67
C ARG A 101 9.06 -0.29 8.00
N THR A 102 9.60 0.30 9.08
CA THR A 102 8.97 0.23 10.40
C THR A 102 7.60 0.93 10.43
N LYS A 103 7.49 2.09 9.78
CA LYS A 103 6.27 2.88 9.73
C LYS A 103 5.17 2.21 8.91
N THR A 104 5.51 1.66 7.74
CA THR A 104 4.52 1.15 6.78
C THR A 104 4.30 -0.35 6.85
N GLY A 105 5.26 -1.10 7.39
CA GLY A 105 5.28 -2.56 7.33
C GLY A 105 5.66 -3.11 5.93
N PHE A 106 6.04 -2.25 4.99
CA PHE A 106 6.39 -2.65 3.62
C PHE A 106 7.89 -2.75 3.44
N GLN A 107 8.33 -3.58 2.50
CA GLN A 107 9.76 -3.67 2.13
C GLN A 107 10.19 -2.48 1.27
N ASP A 108 9.32 -2.04 0.35
CA ASP A 108 9.49 -0.82 -0.46
C ASP A 108 8.11 -0.27 -0.91
N ALA A 109 8.13 0.73 -1.77
CA ALA A 109 6.95 1.50 -2.17
C ALA A 109 5.93 0.72 -3.02
N VAL A 110 6.27 -0.43 -3.60
CA VAL A 110 5.37 -1.18 -4.49
C VAL A 110 4.98 -2.51 -3.88
N LYS A 111 3.68 -2.79 -3.87
CA LYS A 111 3.07 -4.07 -3.51
C LYS A 111 2.46 -4.73 -4.74
N LEU A 112 2.62 -6.05 -4.84
CA LEU A 112 2.14 -6.86 -5.94
C LEU A 112 1.13 -7.90 -5.46
N GLY A 113 0.08 -8.10 -6.24
CA GLY A 113 -0.88 -9.15 -6.02
C GLY A 113 -1.37 -9.76 -7.33
N ILE A 114 -1.73 -11.04 -7.29
CA ILE A 114 -2.40 -11.74 -8.38
C ILE A 114 -3.66 -12.39 -7.84
N GLY A 115 -4.76 -12.24 -8.53
CA GLY A 115 -6.07 -12.73 -8.11
C GLY A 115 -7.13 -12.55 -9.18
N ARG A 116 -8.38 -12.81 -8.83
CA ARG A 116 -9.50 -12.61 -9.75
C ARG A 116 -10.09 -11.22 -9.56
N MET A 117 -10.42 -10.58 -10.67
CA MET A 117 -11.19 -9.35 -10.77
C MET A 117 -12.32 -9.60 -11.78
N GLU A 118 -13.57 -9.56 -11.32
CA GLU A 118 -14.75 -9.95 -12.13
C GLU A 118 -14.59 -11.35 -12.77
N GLY A 119 -14.04 -12.30 -12.00
CA GLY A 119 -13.81 -13.67 -12.42
C GLY A 119 -12.57 -13.91 -13.29
N GLN A 120 -11.90 -12.86 -13.77
CA GLN A 120 -10.71 -12.96 -14.60
C GLN A 120 -9.43 -12.81 -13.77
N MET A 121 -8.41 -13.63 -14.05
CA MET A 121 -7.10 -13.51 -13.41
C MET A 121 -6.40 -12.24 -13.88
N VAL A 122 -5.93 -11.42 -12.92
CA VAL A 122 -5.24 -10.15 -13.15
C VAL A 122 -4.04 -10.04 -12.23
N THR A 123 -2.94 -9.50 -12.72
CA THR A 123 -1.79 -9.08 -11.90
C THR A 123 -1.89 -7.59 -11.63
N ILE A 124 -1.82 -7.20 -10.36
CA ILE A 124 -1.96 -5.80 -9.95
C ILE A 124 -0.75 -5.37 -9.12
N ALA A 125 -0.18 -4.22 -9.48
CA ALA A 125 0.81 -3.51 -8.69
C ALA A 125 0.21 -2.22 -8.13
N VAL A 126 0.51 -1.94 -6.87
CA VAL A 126 0.10 -0.69 -6.23
C VAL A 126 1.31 -0.01 -5.62
N GLN A 127 1.57 1.21 -6.07
CA GLN A 127 2.60 2.07 -5.50
C GLN A 127 2.01 2.86 -4.34
N ASP A 128 2.63 2.74 -3.16
CA ASP A 128 2.16 3.36 -1.93
C ASP A 128 2.93 4.63 -1.61
N PHE A 129 2.22 5.75 -1.54
CA PHE A 129 2.82 7.05 -1.29
C PHE A 129 3.38 7.21 0.14
N ASP A 130 2.90 6.41 1.09
CA ASP A 130 3.36 6.48 2.49
C ASP A 130 4.79 5.94 2.67
N PHE A 131 5.27 5.09 1.73
CA PHE A 131 6.66 4.67 1.70
C PHE A 131 7.51 5.67 0.93
N MET A 132 8.18 6.57 1.62
CA MET A 132 9.10 7.57 1.05
C MET A 132 8.51 8.36 -0.14
N GLY A 133 7.23 8.77 -0.03
CA GLY A 133 6.53 9.49 -1.10
C GLY A 133 6.27 8.65 -2.34
N GLY A 134 6.26 7.32 -2.24
CA GLY A 134 6.10 6.42 -3.38
C GLY A 134 7.25 6.52 -4.40
N SER A 135 8.42 7.03 -3.99
CA SER A 135 9.52 7.30 -4.92
C SER A 135 10.05 6.05 -5.61
N LEU A 136 10.33 6.16 -6.91
CA LEU A 136 10.84 5.08 -7.74
C LEU A 136 12.33 4.86 -7.45
N GLY A 137 12.64 3.86 -6.62
CA GLY A 137 13.98 3.35 -6.36
C GLY A 137 14.20 1.99 -7.03
N MET A 138 15.38 1.41 -6.80
CA MET A 138 15.73 0.10 -7.37
C MET A 138 14.73 -0.98 -6.96
N ALA A 139 14.34 -1.06 -5.68
CA ALA A 139 13.40 -2.06 -5.20
C ALA A 139 11.98 -1.83 -5.74
N ALA A 140 11.53 -0.58 -5.85
CA ALA A 140 10.25 -0.26 -6.48
C ALA A 140 10.25 -0.62 -7.98
N GLY A 141 11.34 -0.32 -8.70
CA GLY A 141 11.52 -0.70 -10.09
C GLY A 141 11.53 -2.22 -10.29
N GLU A 142 12.25 -2.95 -9.44
CA GLU A 142 12.27 -4.42 -9.45
C GLU A 142 10.88 -5.00 -9.22
N ALA A 143 10.13 -4.45 -8.28
CA ALA A 143 8.76 -4.89 -8.03
C ALA A 143 7.87 -4.68 -9.27
N ILE A 144 7.94 -3.52 -9.91
CA ILE A 144 7.17 -3.26 -11.14
C ILE A 144 7.52 -4.26 -12.23
N ILE A 145 8.82 -4.55 -12.43
CA ILE A 145 9.31 -5.51 -13.44
C ILE A 145 8.81 -6.92 -13.10
N THR A 146 8.96 -7.35 -11.84
CA THR A 146 8.46 -8.65 -11.36
C THR A 146 6.96 -8.81 -11.64
N GLY A 147 6.18 -7.74 -11.48
CA GLY A 147 4.77 -7.74 -11.81
C GLY A 147 4.51 -7.97 -13.31
N PHE A 148 5.26 -7.30 -14.20
CA PHE A 148 5.19 -7.52 -15.66
C PHE A 148 5.60 -8.94 -16.03
N GLU A 149 6.71 -9.44 -15.49
CA GLU A 149 7.19 -10.81 -15.76
C GLU A 149 6.17 -11.86 -15.30
N THR A 150 5.57 -11.66 -14.14
CA THR A 150 4.49 -12.52 -13.64
C THR A 150 3.28 -12.49 -14.58
N ALA A 151 2.88 -11.31 -15.05
CA ALA A 151 1.78 -11.17 -16.00
C ALA A 151 2.06 -11.89 -17.33
N VAL A 152 3.29 -11.79 -17.83
CA VAL A 152 3.77 -12.53 -19.02
C VAL A 152 3.67 -14.04 -18.80
N GLN A 153 4.23 -14.54 -17.70
CA GLN A 153 4.25 -15.98 -17.36
C GLN A 153 2.86 -16.56 -17.15
N ARG A 154 2.00 -15.82 -16.45
CA ARG A 154 0.63 -16.23 -16.11
C ARG A 154 -0.38 -15.89 -17.20
N LYS A 155 0.03 -15.17 -18.26
CA LYS A 155 -0.83 -14.68 -19.35
C LYS A 155 -2.03 -13.88 -18.82
N THR A 156 -1.75 -12.95 -17.91
CA THR A 156 -2.75 -12.08 -17.27
C THR A 156 -2.58 -10.63 -17.73
N PRO A 157 -3.64 -9.83 -17.75
CA PRO A 157 -3.50 -8.38 -17.79
C PRO A 157 -2.67 -7.88 -16.59
N TYR A 158 -2.00 -6.74 -16.77
CA TYR A 158 -1.27 -6.06 -15.71
C TYR A 158 -1.83 -4.66 -15.48
N ILE A 159 -2.14 -4.34 -14.22
CA ILE A 159 -2.63 -3.02 -13.81
C ILE A 159 -1.65 -2.43 -12.80
N LEU A 160 -1.16 -1.21 -13.07
CA LEU A 160 -0.31 -0.47 -12.15
C LEU A 160 -1.02 0.79 -11.64
N PHE A 161 -1.30 0.84 -10.34
CA PHE A 161 -1.73 2.05 -9.65
C PHE A 161 -0.50 2.86 -9.25
N ALA A 162 -0.15 3.85 -10.06
CA ALA A 162 1.00 4.70 -9.81
C ALA A 162 0.68 5.82 -8.81
N ALA A 163 1.53 5.96 -7.79
CA ALA A 163 1.48 7.04 -6.80
C ALA A 163 2.90 7.40 -6.36
N SER A 164 3.57 8.26 -7.13
CA SER A 164 5.00 8.54 -6.95
C SER A 164 5.30 10.03 -6.92
N GLY A 165 6.19 10.43 -5.99
CA GLY A 165 6.82 11.75 -6.00
C GLY A 165 7.96 11.88 -7.00
N GLY A 166 8.31 10.83 -7.76
CA GLY A 166 9.36 10.80 -8.75
C GLY A 166 10.50 9.82 -8.44
N ALA A 167 11.65 10.02 -9.05
CA ALA A 167 12.86 9.20 -8.85
C ALA A 167 13.38 9.35 -7.41
N ARG A 168 13.87 8.26 -6.81
CA ARG A 168 14.41 8.25 -5.44
C ARG A 168 15.78 8.90 -5.41
N MET A 169 15.85 10.15 -4.96
CA MET A 169 17.05 10.98 -4.99
C MET A 169 18.27 10.30 -4.35
N GLN A 170 18.08 9.58 -3.25
CA GLN A 170 19.15 8.91 -2.50
C GLN A 170 19.83 7.78 -3.30
N GLU A 171 19.18 7.26 -4.32
CA GLU A 171 19.74 6.23 -5.21
C GLU A 171 20.31 6.82 -6.51
N GLY A 172 20.23 8.14 -6.72
CA GLY A 172 20.84 8.85 -7.82
C GLY A 172 20.54 8.24 -9.19
N ILE A 173 21.59 7.96 -9.98
CA ILE A 173 21.47 7.38 -11.33
C ILE A 173 20.78 6.01 -11.32
N LEU A 174 20.92 5.22 -10.25
CA LEU A 174 20.31 3.89 -10.17
C LEU A 174 18.78 3.98 -10.14
N SER A 175 18.22 5.01 -9.50
CA SER A 175 16.79 5.31 -9.55
C SER A 175 16.36 5.69 -10.98
N LEU A 176 17.11 6.54 -11.68
CA LEU A 176 16.80 6.91 -13.07
C LEU A 176 16.83 5.72 -14.01
N MET A 177 17.73 4.75 -13.79
CA MET A 177 17.81 3.53 -14.58
C MET A 177 16.59 2.62 -14.44
N GLN A 178 15.71 2.84 -13.45
CA GLN A 178 14.46 2.09 -13.37
C GLN A 178 13.46 2.47 -14.49
N LEU A 179 13.53 3.70 -15.02
CA LEU A 179 12.69 4.15 -16.13
C LEU A 179 12.86 3.28 -17.40
N PRO A 180 14.07 3.14 -17.99
CA PRO A 180 14.26 2.28 -19.14
C PRO A 180 13.99 0.80 -18.81
N ARG A 181 14.32 0.31 -17.61
CA ARG A 181 14.04 -1.08 -17.22
C ARG A 181 12.53 -1.38 -17.22
N THR A 182 11.73 -0.52 -16.62
CA THR A 182 10.28 -0.68 -16.61
C THR A 182 9.67 -0.53 -18.01
N THR A 183 10.20 0.34 -18.87
CA THR A 183 9.79 0.49 -20.27
C THR A 183 9.99 -0.82 -21.05
N VAL A 184 11.15 -1.47 -20.89
CA VAL A 184 11.42 -2.77 -21.53
C VAL A 184 10.44 -3.84 -21.04
N ALA A 185 10.10 -3.85 -19.73
CA ALA A 185 9.13 -4.80 -19.20
C ALA A 185 7.71 -4.58 -19.76
N VAL A 186 7.31 -3.33 -20.01
CA VAL A 186 6.05 -3.01 -20.71
C VAL A 186 6.05 -3.59 -22.12
N GLU A 187 7.14 -3.43 -22.86
CA GLU A 187 7.29 -3.94 -24.23
C GLU A 187 7.16 -5.48 -24.26
N MET A 188 7.79 -6.18 -23.32
CA MET A 188 7.67 -7.64 -23.21
C MET A 188 6.22 -8.11 -23.05
N LEU A 189 5.42 -7.43 -22.24
CA LEU A 189 4.01 -7.76 -22.05
C LEU A 189 3.18 -7.39 -23.30
N SER A 190 3.47 -6.25 -23.92
CA SER A 190 2.79 -5.77 -25.13
C SER A 190 2.93 -6.78 -26.29
N LEU A 191 4.12 -7.36 -26.49
CA LEU A 191 4.37 -8.36 -27.54
C LEU A 191 3.52 -9.64 -27.39
N ILE A 192 3.07 -9.97 -26.18
CA ILE A 192 2.22 -11.14 -25.94
C ILE A 192 0.77 -10.84 -26.30
N HIS A 193 0.33 -9.61 -26.09
CA HIS A 193 -1.05 -9.22 -26.32
C HIS A 193 -1.35 -8.81 -27.79
N ILE A 194 -0.30 -8.58 -28.57
CA ILE A 194 -0.39 -8.30 -30.01
C ILE A 194 -0.40 -9.60 -30.82
#